data_1fca4cb05b2469afd28fee2c38d93621
#
_entry.id   1fca4cb05b2469afd28fee2c38d93621
#
_cell.length_a   1.000
_cell.length_b   1.000
_cell.length_c   1.000
_cell.angle_alpha   90.00
_cell.angle_beta   90.00
_cell.angle_gamma   90.00
#
_symmetry.space_group_name_H-M   'P 1'
#
loop_
_entity.id
_entity.type
_entity.pdbx_description
1 polymer ?
#
loop_
_entity_poly.entity_id
_entity_poly.type
_entity_poly.pdbx_seq_one_letter_code
_entity_poly.pdbx_strand_id
1 'polypeptide(L)'
;MIKNLNQLRRTLREGTQLEILDHCRPECIGQIRNITLVNTQGFYSTVANQPDASANRGNGGRGPILWWGRAAPWQFADGVCSVFDSEQKHTEEELVMSFRVLEKEAA
;
A
#
# COMPACT_ATOMS: atom_id res chain seq x y z
N MET A 1 15.51 -4.66 -1.58
CA MET A 1 14.24 -5.14 -2.12
C MET A 1 13.40 -5.75 -1.01
N ILE A 2 12.14 -5.36 -0.90
CA ILE A 2 11.25 -5.87 0.15
C ILE A 2 10.82 -7.29 -0.19
N LYS A 3 11.07 -8.22 0.74
CA LYS A 3 10.83 -9.66 0.50
C LYS A 3 9.80 -10.27 1.43
N ASN A 4 9.39 -9.57 2.48
CA ASN A 4 8.41 -10.08 3.42
C ASN A 4 7.73 -8.91 4.17
N LEU A 5 6.68 -9.27 4.92
CA LEU A 5 5.87 -8.27 5.62
C LEU A 5 6.67 -7.51 6.68
N ASN A 6 7.57 -8.18 7.38
CA ASN A 6 8.40 -7.52 8.38
C ASN A 6 9.30 -6.45 7.78
N GLN A 7 9.89 -6.73 6.61
CA GLN A 7 10.69 -5.75 5.90
C GLN A 7 9.83 -4.57 5.44
N LEU A 8 8.64 -4.83 4.92
CA LEU A 8 7.72 -3.77 4.52
C LEU A 8 7.37 -2.86 5.70
N ARG A 9 7.02 -3.44 6.84
CA ARG A 9 6.67 -2.67 8.04
C ARG A 9 7.82 -1.80 8.53
N ARG A 10 9.05 -2.25 8.37
CA ARG A 10 10.24 -1.47 8.76
C ARG A 10 10.61 -0.40 7.75
N THR A 11 10.22 -0.60 6.49
CA THR A 11 10.57 0.31 5.40
C THR A 11 9.64 1.51 5.33
N LEU A 12 8.34 1.29 5.56
CA LEU A 12 7.35 2.36 5.42
C LEU A 12 7.42 3.35 6.57
N ARG A 13 7.46 4.64 6.20
CA ARG A 13 7.48 5.78 7.13
C ARG A 13 6.60 6.88 6.57
N GLU A 14 6.25 7.86 7.40
CA GLU A 14 5.60 9.08 6.91
C GLU A 14 6.43 9.70 5.82
N GLY A 15 5.80 10.06 4.71
CA GLY A 15 6.46 10.65 3.55
C GLY A 15 6.95 9.63 2.53
N THR A 16 7.00 8.34 2.85
CA THR A 16 7.28 7.30 1.85
C THR A 16 6.15 7.28 0.83
N GLN A 17 6.49 7.13 -0.45
CA GLN A 17 5.50 7.06 -1.52
C GLN A 17 5.41 5.65 -2.09
N LEU A 18 4.20 5.29 -2.51
CA LEU A 18 3.89 4.02 -3.16
C LEU A 18 3.27 4.29 -4.51
N GLU A 19 3.56 3.42 -5.48
CA GLU A 19 2.84 3.39 -6.74
C GLU A 19 1.89 2.20 -6.75
N ILE A 20 0.61 2.44 -6.97
CA ILE A 20 -0.40 1.39 -7.04
C ILE A 20 -0.34 0.76 -8.43
N LEU A 21 0.07 -0.50 -8.50
CA LEU A 21 0.23 -1.24 -9.75
C LEU A 21 -1.03 -2.01 -10.13
N ASP A 22 -1.78 -2.48 -9.12
CA ASP A 22 -3.05 -3.16 -9.31
C ASP A 22 -3.92 -2.94 -8.08
N HIS A 23 -5.23 -3.06 -8.25
CA HIS A 23 -6.16 -2.79 -7.15
C HIS A 23 -7.51 -3.41 -7.46
N CYS A 24 -8.24 -3.81 -6.41
CA CYS A 24 -9.60 -4.33 -6.56
C CYS A 24 -10.55 -3.27 -7.14
N ARG A 25 -10.23 -2.00 -7.00
CA ARG A 25 -10.93 -0.89 -7.65
C ARG A 25 -10.05 -0.35 -8.79
N PRO A 26 -10.43 -0.57 -10.05
CA PRO A 26 -9.58 -0.16 -11.19
C PRO A 26 -9.19 1.31 -11.20
N GLU A 27 -10.04 2.19 -10.67
CA GLU A 27 -9.77 3.63 -10.61
C GLU A 27 -8.58 3.99 -9.72
N CYS A 28 -8.14 3.07 -8.87
CA CYS A 28 -6.98 3.29 -8.01
C CYS A 28 -5.65 2.93 -8.69
N ILE A 29 -5.69 2.21 -9.81
CA ILE A 29 -4.48 1.82 -10.53
C ILE A 29 -3.78 3.07 -11.06
N GLY A 30 -2.47 3.16 -10.83
CA GLY A 30 -1.66 4.31 -11.23
C GLY A 30 -1.60 5.44 -10.19
N GLN A 31 -2.34 5.32 -9.09
CA GLN A 31 -2.24 6.30 -8.02
C GLN A 31 -0.87 6.27 -7.36
N ILE A 32 -0.37 7.45 -7.02
CA ILE A 32 0.81 7.60 -6.15
C ILE A 32 0.29 7.90 -4.77
N ARG A 33 0.58 7.03 -3.82
CA ARG A 33 0.14 7.18 -2.43
C ARG A 33 1.26 7.73 -1.57
N ASN A 34 0.93 8.69 -0.72
CA ASN A 34 1.86 9.26 0.24
C ASN A 34 1.51 8.74 1.63
N ILE A 35 2.45 8.07 2.28
CA ILE A 35 2.23 7.51 3.62
C ILE A 35 2.11 8.66 4.62
N THR A 36 1.02 8.69 5.37
CA THR A 36 0.75 9.75 6.35
C THR A 36 0.91 9.27 7.80
N LEU A 37 0.72 7.97 8.04
CA LEU A 37 0.89 7.38 9.37
C LEU A 37 1.19 5.89 9.23
N VAL A 38 2.11 5.40 10.05
CA VAL A 38 2.41 3.96 10.17
C VAL A 38 2.31 3.58 11.64
N ASN A 39 1.57 2.53 11.94
CA ASN A 39 1.44 2.03 13.31
C ASN A 39 1.40 0.50 13.34
N THR A 40 1.13 -0.08 14.49
CA THR A 40 1.12 -1.54 14.67
C THR A 40 -0.03 -2.22 13.92
N GLN A 41 -1.05 -1.49 13.53
CA GLN A 41 -2.23 -2.04 12.86
C GLN A 41 -2.13 -1.98 11.34
N GLY A 42 -1.46 -0.99 10.80
CA GLY A 42 -1.37 -0.79 9.37
C GLY A 42 -0.76 0.54 9.01
N PHE A 43 -1.03 1.00 7.80
CA PHE A 43 -0.58 2.33 7.37
C PHE A 43 -1.71 3.08 6.67
N TYR A 44 -1.66 4.40 6.81
CA TYR A 44 -2.58 5.33 6.17
C TYR A 44 -1.87 6.02 5.02
N SER A 45 -2.60 6.31 3.94
CA SER A 45 -2.03 7.01 2.81
C SER A 45 -3.05 7.92 2.13
N THR A 46 -2.55 9.01 1.55
CA THR A 46 -3.34 9.89 0.69
C THR A 46 -2.88 9.74 -0.75
N VAL A 47 -3.73 10.13 -1.70
CA VAL A 47 -3.42 10.05 -3.12
C VAL A 47 -2.68 11.32 -3.52
N ALA A 48 -1.37 11.24 -3.70
CA ALA A 48 -0.51 12.40 -3.96
C ALA A 48 -0.76 13.02 -5.33
N ASN A 49 -1.04 12.19 -6.35
CA ASN A 49 -1.27 12.67 -7.71
C ASN A 49 -2.74 12.93 -8.05
N GLN A 50 -3.62 12.86 -7.06
CA GLN A 50 -5.04 13.20 -7.18
C GLN A 50 -5.46 13.94 -5.91
N PRO A 51 -5.07 15.22 -5.74
CA PRO A 51 -5.28 15.93 -4.47
C PRO A 51 -6.74 16.11 -4.09
N ASP A 52 -7.65 16.07 -5.07
CA ASP A 52 -9.10 16.20 -4.82
C ASP A 52 -9.80 14.85 -4.58
N ALA A 53 -9.06 13.74 -4.55
CA ALA A 53 -9.65 12.43 -4.28
C ALA A 53 -10.35 12.43 -2.93
N SER A 54 -11.60 11.93 -2.90
CA SER A 54 -12.40 11.90 -1.68
C SER A 54 -11.75 11.07 -0.57
N ALA A 55 -10.98 10.04 -0.93
CA ALA A 55 -10.24 9.21 0.01
C ALA A 55 -9.28 10.04 0.88
N ASN A 56 -8.75 11.15 0.37
CA ASN A 56 -7.80 11.98 1.10
C ASN A 56 -8.42 12.67 2.33
N ARG A 57 -9.74 12.71 2.42
CA ARG A 57 -10.43 13.36 3.55
C ARG A 57 -10.71 12.40 4.69
N GLY A 58 -10.57 11.09 4.45
CA GLY A 58 -10.83 10.07 5.46
C GLY A 58 -9.83 10.13 6.61
N ASN A 59 -10.24 9.64 7.77
CA ASN A 59 -9.38 9.51 8.94
C ASN A 59 -8.66 10.82 9.32
N GLY A 60 -9.41 11.94 9.30
CA GLY A 60 -8.84 13.23 9.68
C GLY A 60 -7.82 13.77 8.68
N GLY A 61 -7.92 13.41 7.41
CA GLY A 61 -7.01 13.84 6.35
C GLY A 61 -5.82 12.89 6.15
N ARG A 62 -5.76 11.78 6.87
CA ARG A 62 -4.69 10.78 6.73
C ARG A 62 -4.93 9.82 5.58
N GLY A 63 -6.18 9.74 5.08
CA GLY A 63 -6.56 8.83 4.03
C GLY A 63 -6.93 7.45 4.55
N PRO A 64 -7.22 6.50 3.65
CA PRO A 64 -7.60 5.14 4.05
C PRO A 64 -6.45 4.38 4.69
N ILE A 65 -6.82 3.45 5.57
CA ILE A 65 -5.86 2.52 6.19
C ILE A 65 -5.77 1.24 5.37
N LEU A 66 -4.55 0.70 5.28
CA LEU A 66 -4.32 -0.68 4.87
C LEU A 66 -3.79 -1.44 6.08
N TRP A 67 -4.51 -2.47 6.49
CA TRP A 67 -4.14 -3.27 7.65
C TRP A 67 -2.99 -4.22 7.33
N TRP A 68 -2.04 -4.37 8.28
CA TRP A 68 -0.99 -5.38 8.12
C TRP A 68 -1.56 -6.79 8.13
N GLY A 69 -2.42 -7.07 9.09
CA GLY A 69 -2.97 -8.40 9.28
C GLY A 69 -1.89 -9.45 9.49
N ARG A 70 -2.14 -10.63 8.90
CA ARG A 70 -1.19 -11.74 8.94
C ARG A 70 -0.29 -11.72 7.71
N ALA A 71 0.81 -12.47 7.77
CA ALA A 71 1.72 -12.59 6.63
C ALA A 71 1.14 -13.41 5.47
N ALA A 72 0.27 -14.38 5.77
CA ALA A 72 -0.25 -15.32 4.75
C ALA A 72 -0.97 -14.65 3.57
N PRO A 73 -1.79 -13.59 3.75
CA PRO A 73 -2.41 -12.89 2.61
C PRO A 73 -1.44 -12.05 1.77
N TRP A 74 -0.21 -11.91 2.18
CA TRP A 74 0.78 -11.09 1.47
C TRP A 74 1.65 -11.94 0.55
N GLN A 75 2.05 -11.34 -0.57
CA GLN A 75 3.00 -11.92 -1.51
C GLN A 75 3.99 -10.86 -1.93
N PHE A 76 5.27 -11.22 -1.99
CA PHE A 76 6.34 -10.30 -2.34
C PHE A 76 7.17 -10.91 -3.48
N ALA A 77 7.24 -10.21 -4.59
CA ALA A 77 7.98 -10.67 -5.76
C ALA A 77 8.49 -9.46 -6.55
N ASP A 78 9.79 -9.47 -6.87
CA ASP A 78 10.43 -8.46 -7.72
C ASP A 78 10.18 -7.01 -7.25
N GLY A 79 10.14 -6.80 -5.94
CA GLY A 79 9.89 -5.48 -5.37
C GLY A 79 8.42 -5.08 -5.33
N VAL A 80 7.53 -5.95 -5.78
CA VAL A 80 6.08 -5.71 -5.74
C VAL A 80 5.49 -6.35 -4.50
N CYS A 81 4.74 -5.57 -3.74
CA CYS A 81 4.03 -6.03 -2.56
C CYS A 81 2.55 -6.19 -2.91
N SER A 82 2.02 -7.40 -2.75
CA SER A 82 0.62 -7.69 -3.04
C SER A 82 -0.07 -8.21 -1.80
N VAL A 83 -1.29 -7.74 -1.57
CA VAL A 83 -2.13 -8.23 -0.47
C VAL A 83 -3.44 -8.74 -1.02
N PHE A 84 -3.90 -9.88 -0.49
CA PHE A 84 -5.09 -10.57 -0.96
C PHE A 84 -6.11 -10.66 0.17
N ASP A 85 -7.37 -10.84 -0.21
CA ASP A 85 -8.48 -11.02 0.74
C ASP A 85 -8.63 -12.49 1.18
N SER A 86 -7.61 -13.30 0.89
CA SER A 86 -7.56 -14.72 1.24
C SER A 86 -6.14 -15.11 1.60
N GLU A 87 -5.99 -15.95 2.61
CA GLU A 87 -4.69 -16.51 2.98
C GLU A 87 -4.25 -17.63 2.03
N GLN A 88 -5.22 -18.29 1.36
CA GLN A 88 -4.99 -19.48 0.57
C GLN A 88 -5.06 -19.24 -0.93
N LYS A 89 -5.87 -18.25 -1.35
CA LYS A 89 -6.11 -17.96 -2.77
C LYS A 89 -5.46 -16.63 -3.14
N HIS A 90 -4.27 -16.69 -3.69
CA HIS A 90 -3.59 -15.50 -4.21
C HIS A 90 -3.92 -15.32 -5.69
N THR A 91 -5.20 -15.23 -5.99
CA THR A 91 -5.72 -15.05 -7.35
C THR A 91 -6.11 -13.60 -7.58
N GLU A 92 -6.24 -13.22 -8.84
CA GLU A 92 -6.64 -11.87 -9.21
C GLU A 92 -7.99 -11.48 -8.60
N GLU A 93 -8.92 -12.42 -8.46
CA GLU A 93 -10.23 -12.18 -7.87
C GLU A 93 -10.15 -11.80 -6.39
N GLU A 94 -9.15 -12.29 -5.69
CA GLU A 94 -8.94 -12.03 -4.26
C GLU A 94 -7.97 -10.88 -4.02
N LEU A 95 -7.42 -10.28 -5.06
CA LEU A 95 -6.45 -9.21 -4.92
C LEU A 95 -7.10 -7.96 -4.33
N VAL A 96 -6.52 -7.46 -3.24
CA VAL A 96 -6.88 -6.16 -2.68
C VAL A 96 -6.08 -5.07 -3.38
N MET A 97 -4.76 -5.20 -3.37
CA MET A 97 -3.91 -4.22 -4.02
C MET A 97 -2.49 -4.78 -4.21
N SER A 98 -1.83 -4.30 -5.26
CA SER A 98 -0.40 -4.49 -5.48
C SER A 98 0.25 -3.12 -5.59
N PHE A 99 1.37 -2.95 -4.94
CA PHE A 99 2.09 -1.68 -4.99
C PHE A 99 3.60 -1.88 -4.92
N ARG A 100 4.30 -0.85 -5.32
CA ARG A 100 5.75 -0.77 -5.22
C ARG A 100 6.13 0.45 -4.40
N VAL A 101 7.06 0.26 -3.46
CA VAL A 101 7.61 1.38 -2.70
C VAL A 101 8.54 2.17 -3.61
N LEU A 102 8.29 3.48 -3.73
CA LEU A 102 9.14 4.37 -4.50
C LEU A 102 10.29 4.82 -3.62
N GLU A 103 11.52 4.52 -4.04
CA GLU A 103 12.69 4.98 -3.33
C GLU A 103 12.94 6.44 -3.68
N LYS A 104 13.17 7.26 -2.64
CA LYS A 104 13.65 8.60 -2.86
C LYS A 104 15.10 8.51 -3.28
N GLU A 105 15.43 9.10 -4.42
CA GLU A 105 16.81 9.28 -4.79
C GLU A 105 17.49 10.11 -3.71
N ALA A 106 18.68 9.66 -3.30
CA ALA A 106 19.50 10.44 -2.40
C ALA A 106 19.85 11.76 -3.10
N ALA A 107 19.40 12.85 -2.51
CA ALA A 107 19.71 14.18 -3.04
C ALA A 107 21.20 14.45 -2.91
#